data_c62bad0f8ad821e409238b84b4a6cc56
#
_entry.id   c62bad0f8ad821e409238b84b4a6cc56
#
_cell.length_a   1.000
_cell.length_b   1.000
_cell.length_c   1.000
_cell.angle_alpha   90.00
_cell.angle_beta   90.00
_cell.angle_gamma   90.00
#
_symmetry.space_group_name_H-M   'P 1'
#
loop_
_entity.id
_entity.type
_entity.pdbx_description
1 polymer ?
#
loop_
_entity_poly.entity_id
_entity_poly.type
_entity_poly.pdbx_seq_one_letter_code
_entity_poly.pdbx_strand_id
1 'polypeptide(L)'
;MRIVDLLKKQSIDLNASVADKAAAIDHLVDLMAAGGNLNDKELYKQRVLAREQEGSTGIGEGIAIPHAKTEAVNEPGLASMIVRDGVDYESLDDEPAHLFFLIAAPAGGANVHLEVLSRLSRMLMDDDFRDNLMKAQTPEEYLAIIDKAEAEQVAAEEAEAAAEAAAEEAPAETEAAAPSDRPYVIGVTACPTGIAHTYMAAEALENKAAAMGVDIKIETNGS
;
A
#
# COMPACT_ATOMS: atom_id res chain seq x y z
N MET A 1 6.82 -9.05 7.68
CA MET A 1 8.15 -8.40 7.47
C MET A 1 7.90 -6.91 7.61
N ARG A 2 8.75 -6.20 8.39
CA ARG A 2 8.56 -4.75 8.63
C ARG A 2 9.22 -3.94 7.52
N ILE A 3 8.66 -2.77 7.21
CA ILE A 3 9.22 -1.85 6.21
C ILE A 3 10.63 -1.40 6.62
N VAL A 4 10.83 -1.12 7.89
CA VAL A 4 12.16 -0.72 8.42
C VAL A 4 13.22 -1.81 8.35
N ASP A 5 12.83 -3.09 8.26
CA ASP A 5 13.78 -4.18 8.06
C ASP A 5 14.30 -4.25 6.61
N LEU A 6 13.52 -3.71 5.67
CA LEU A 6 13.83 -3.68 4.24
C LEU A 6 14.59 -2.41 3.83
N LEU A 7 14.39 -1.31 4.54
CA LEU A 7 14.96 0.00 4.23
C LEU A 7 16.23 0.25 5.06
N LYS A 8 17.39 0.01 4.47
CA LYS A 8 18.67 0.22 5.14
C LYS A 8 19.09 1.69 5.07
N LYS A 9 19.83 2.20 6.08
CA LYS A 9 20.29 3.60 6.13
C LYS A 9 21.05 4.04 4.89
N GLN A 10 21.91 3.17 4.35
CA GLN A 10 22.67 3.44 3.12
C GLN A 10 21.80 3.44 1.85
N SER A 11 20.55 3.03 1.96
CA SER A 11 19.56 3.08 0.88
C SER A 11 18.63 4.29 0.98
N ILE A 12 18.99 5.30 1.78
CA ILE A 12 18.20 6.52 2.01
C ILE A 12 19.01 7.74 1.61
N ASP A 13 18.42 8.61 0.76
CA ASP A 13 18.95 9.94 0.45
C ASP A 13 17.86 11.00 0.67
N LEU A 14 18.03 11.83 1.68
CA LEU A 14 17.06 12.85 2.07
C LEU A 14 17.22 14.20 1.36
N ASN A 15 18.23 14.33 0.50
CA ASN A 15 18.53 15.56 -0.24
C ASN A 15 18.98 15.27 -1.67
N ALA A 16 18.36 14.29 -2.31
CA ALA A 16 18.67 13.94 -3.69
C ALA A 16 18.39 15.11 -4.65
N SER A 17 19.24 15.22 -5.65
CA SER A 17 19.07 16.17 -6.76
C SER A 17 19.19 15.39 -8.07
N VAL A 18 18.10 15.28 -8.79
CA VAL A 18 17.98 14.52 -10.03
C VAL A 18 17.31 15.39 -11.10
N ALA A 19 17.72 15.23 -12.34
CA ALA A 19 17.29 16.12 -13.42
C ALA A 19 15.94 15.70 -14.04
N ASP A 20 15.66 14.41 -14.05
CA ASP A 20 14.51 13.81 -14.71
C ASP A 20 14.16 12.42 -14.14
N LYS A 21 13.11 11.82 -14.65
CA LYS A 21 12.63 10.48 -14.28
C LYS A 21 13.71 9.40 -14.43
N ALA A 22 14.49 9.44 -15.50
CA ALA A 22 15.53 8.44 -15.75
C ALA A 22 16.66 8.56 -14.70
N ALA A 23 17.09 9.78 -14.40
CA ALA A 23 18.07 10.06 -13.34
C ALA A 23 17.53 9.68 -11.95
N ALA A 24 16.23 9.86 -11.69
CA ALA A 24 15.58 9.45 -10.45
C ALA A 24 15.65 7.93 -10.28
N ILE A 25 15.31 7.17 -11.30
CA ILE A 25 15.37 5.69 -11.28
C ILE A 25 16.83 5.24 -11.10
N ASP A 26 17.77 5.84 -11.81
CA ASP A 26 19.19 5.51 -11.69
C ASP A 26 19.71 5.70 -10.27
N HIS A 27 19.40 6.84 -9.67
CA HIS A 27 19.81 7.14 -8.30
C HIS A 27 19.21 6.18 -7.28
N LEU A 28 17.93 5.86 -7.43
CA LEU A 28 17.25 4.87 -6.57
C LEU A 28 17.86 3.46 -6.70
N VAL A 29 18.22 3.06 -7.92
CA VAL A 29 18.91 1.77 -8.16
C VAL A 29 20.30 1.76 -7.53
N ASP A 30 21.02 2.90 -7.53
CA ASP A 30 22.30 3.06 -6.84
C ASP A 30 22.13 2.89 -5.33
N LEU A 31 21.12 3.51 -4.74
CA LEU A 31 20.78 3.37 -3.33
C LEU A 31 20.42 1.93 -2.96
N MET A 32 19.65 1.25 -3.81
CA MET A 32 19.30 -0.17 -3.61
C MET A 32 20.55 -1.06 -3.67
N ALA A 33 21.45 -0.82 -4.62
CA ALA A 33 22.70 -1.55 -4.74
C ALA A 33 23.63 -1.31 -3.53
N ALA A 34 23.69 -0.07 -3.01
CA ALA A 34 24.41 0.24 -1.78
C ALA A 34 23.84 -0.53 -0.56
N GLY A 35 22.54 -0.84 -0.56
CA GLY A 35 21.90 -1.72 0.41
C GLY A 35 22.34 -3.18 0.36
N GLY A 36 22.97 -3.61 -0.75
CA GLY A 36 23.45 -4.98 -0.94
C GLY A 36 22.35 -5.98 -1.32
N ASN A 37 21.18 -5.52 -1.74
CA ASN A 37 20.04 -6.36 -2.08
C ASN A 37 20.09 -6.92 -3.51
N LEU A 38 20.97 -6.38 -4.38
CA LEU A 38 21.06 -6.73 -5.79
C LEU A 38 22.26 -7.63 -6.07
N ASN A 39 22.08 -8.64 -6.92
CA ASN A 39 23.17 -9.43 -7.51
C ASN A 39 23.55 -8.93 -8.93
N ASP A 40 22.61 -8.29 -9.62
CA ASP A 40 22.83 -7.67 -10.94
C ASP A 40 22.06 -6.34 -11.00
N LYS A 41 22.81 -5.25 -10.77
CA LYS A 41 22.28 -3.89 -10.78
C LYS A 41 21.69 -3.47 -12.12
N GLU A 42 22.40 -3.81 -13.22
CA GLU A 42 21.99 -3.40 -14.57
C GLU A 42 20.72 -4.14 -15.00
N LEU A 43 20.64 -5.44 -14.73
CA LEU A 43 19.41 -6.20 -14.98
C LEU A 43 18.25 -5.67 -14.15
N TYR A 44 18.47 -5.36 -12.86
CA TYR A 44 17.45 -4.77 -12.00
C TYR A 44 16.93 -3.44 -12.56
N LYS A 45 17.83 -2.54 -12.95
CA LYS A 45 17.48 -1.27 -13.60
C LYS A 45 16.61 -1.48 -14.84
N GLN A 46 17.01 -2.41 -15.72
CA GLN A 46 16.23 -2.73 -16.92
C GLN A 46 14.82 -3.21 -16.59
N ARG A 47 14.65 -4.00 -15.52
CA ARG A 47 13.33 -4.50 -15.07
C ARG A 47 12.47 -3.38 -14.49
N VAL A 48 13.05 -2.46 -13.72
CA VAL A 48 12.35 -1.27 -13.22
C VAL A 48 11.87 -0.40 -14.40
N LEU A 49 12.75 -0.13 -15.37
CA LEU A 49 12.39 0.66 -16.55
C LEU A 49 11.32 -0.03 -17.40
N ALA A 50 11.40 -1.35 -17.58
CA ALA A 50 10.38 -2.11 -18.31
C ALA A 50 9.01 -2.02 -17.62
N ARG A 51 8.98 -2.12 -16.27
CA ARG A 51 7.73 -1.93 -15.50
C ARG A 51 7.18 -0.51 -15.65
N GLU A 52 8.05 0.49 -15.66
CA GLU A 52 7.67 1.89 -15.80
C GLU A 52 7.07 2.21 -17.18
N GLN A 53 7.48 1.47 -18.23
CA GLN A 53 6.90 1.58 -19.57
C GLN A 53 5.46 1.03 -19.66
N GLU A 54 5.05 0.13 -18.76
CA GLU A 54 3.68 -0.37 -18.69
C GLU A 54 2.69 0.68 -18.13
N GLY A 55 3.20 1.67 -17.45
CA GLY A 55 2.46 2.77 -16.84
C GLY A 55 3.27 3.40 -15.72
N SER A 56 3.16 4.71 -15.56
CA SER A 56 3.89 5.45 -14.53
C SER A 56 3.62 4.90 -13.14
N THR A 57 4.68 4.78 -12.35
CA THR A 57 4.60 4.48 -10.91
C THR A 57 4.57 5.73 -10.04
N GLY A 58 4.50 6.91 -10.64
CA GLY A 58 4.14 8.15 -9.96
C GLY A 58 2.64 8.17 -9.70
N ILE A 59 2.26 7.94 -8.45
CA ILE A 59 0.85 7.75 -8.07
C ILE A 59 0.10 9.07 -7.81
N GLY A 60 0.80 10.19 -7.91
CA GLY A 60 0.29 11.51 -7.56
C GLY A 60 0.68 11.94 -6.16
N GLU A 61 0.24 13.12 -5.77
CA GLU A 61 0.50 13.73 -4.46
C GLU A 61 1.99 13.82 -4.10
N GLY A 62 2.83 13.98 -5.11
CA GLY A 62 4.27 14.08 -4.94
C GLY A 62 4.97 12.75 -4.65
N ILE A 63 4.33 11.60 -4.93
CA ILE A 63 4.84 10.27 -4.59
C ILE A 63 5.10 9.45 -5.84
N ALA A 64 6.23 8.71 -5.85
CA ALA A 64 6.51 7.67 -6.82
C ALA A 64 6.99 6.39 -6.14
N ILE A 65 6.49 5.23 -6.59
CA ILE A 65 6.84 3.91 -6.04
C ILE A 65 7.30 2.98 -7.17
N PRO A 66 8.46 3.24 -7.80
CA PRO A 66 9.03 2.30 -8.75
C PRO A 66 9.30 0.95 -8.08
N HIS A 67 9.12 -0.13 -8.83
CA HIS A 67 9.29 -1.48 -8.29
C HIS A 67 9.59 -2.49 -9.39
N ALA A 68 10.33 -3.54 -9.02
CA ALA A 68 10.50 -4.70 -9.89
C ALA A 68 10.67 -5.99 -9.09
N LYS A 69 10.12 -7.08 -9.65
CA LYS A 69 10.33 -8.46 -9.17
C LYS A 69 11.18 -9.19 -10.20
N THR A 70 12.39 -9.63 -9.81
CA THR A 70 13.36 -10.17 -10.75
C THR A 70 14.42 -11.05 -10.06
N GLU A 71 15.05 -11.90 -10.85
CA GLU A 71 16.22 -12.72 -10.49
C GLU A 71 17.46 -11.88 -10.13
N ALA A 72 17.49 -10.61 -10.50
CA ALA A 72 18.56 -9.66 -10.14
C ALA A 72 18.56 -9.27 -8.66
N VAL A 73 17.57 -9.69 -7.90
CA VAL A 73 17.41 -9.38 -6.48
C VAL A 73 17.71 -10.62 -5.63
N ASN A 74 18.64 -10.51 -4.69
CA ASN A 74 18.98 -11.56 -3.73
C ASN A 74 17.98 -11.63 -2.58
N GLU A 75 17.65 -10.47 -2.02
CA GLU A 75 16.81 -10.30 -0.85
C GLU A 75 15.84 -9.13 -1.08
N PRO A 76 14.61 -9.22 -0.57
CA PRO A 76 13.69 -8.08 -0.62
C PRO A 76 14.35 -6.84 -0.02
N GLY A 77 14.10 -5.69 -0.62
CA GLY A 77 14.68 -4.44 -0.14
C GLY A 77 13.89 -3.22 -0.56
N LEU A 78 14.14 -2.14 0.15
CA LEU A 78 13.66 -0.80 -0.14
C LEU A 78 14.82 0.17 -0.28
N ALA A 79 14.66 1.13 -1.19
CA ALA A 79 15.45 2.35 -1.20
C ALA A 79 14.49 3.54 -1.23
N SER A 80 14.90 4.65 -0.64
CA SER A 80 14.08 5.85 -0.58
C SER A 80 14.91 7.10 -0.82
N MET A 81 14.31 8.08 -1.48
CA MET A 81 14.92 9.42 -1.60
C MET A 81 13.87 10.51 -1.51
N ILE A 82 14.32 11.70 -1.08
CA ILE A 82 13.57 12.94 -1.11
C ILE A 82 14.23 13.89 -2.11
N VAL A 83 13.45 14.35 -3.10
CA VAL A 83 13.82 15.40 -4.05
C VAL A 83 13.04 16.65 -3.68
N ARG A 84 13.64 17.56 -2.93
CA ARG A 84 12.93 18.71 -2.34
C ARG A 84 12.34 19.65 -3.37
N ASP A 85 13.05 19.85 -4.49
CA ASP A 85 12.59 20.70 -5.59
C ASP A 85 11.55 20.00 -6.49
N GLY A 86 11.33 18.70 -6.26
CA GLY A 86 10.52 17.86 -7.11
C GLY A 86 11.17 17.52 -8.45
N VAL A 87 10.68 16.48 -9.08
CA VAL A 87 11.10 16.10 -10.45
C VAL A 87 9.87 15.64 -11.24
N ASP A 88 9.82 15.98 -12.51
CA ASP A 88 8.81 15.46 -13.42
C ASP A 88 9.01 13.95 -13.56
N TYR A 89 8.09 13.20 -12.96
CA TYR A 89 8.08 11.73 -12.97
C TYR A 89 6.96 11.17 -13.85
N GLU A 90 6.27 12.03 -14.60
CA GLU A 90 5.07 11.66 -15.37
C GLU A 90 4.00 11.03 -14.44
N SER A 91 3.79 11.66 -13.28
CA SER A 91 2.81 11.20 -12.28
C SER A 91 1.39 11.28 -12.81
N LEU A 92 0.47 10.51 -12.20
CA LEU A 92 -0.93 10.41 -12.65
C LEU A 92 -1.73 11.72 -12.54
N ASP A 93 -1.26 12.66 -11.72
CA ASP A 93 -1.84 13.99 -11.49
C ASP A 93 -1.10 15.12 -12.22
N ASP A 94 -0.08 14.76 -13.04
CA ASP A 94 0.81 15.69 -13.73
C ASP A 94 1.64 16.59 -12.79
N GLU A 95 1.70 16.30 -11.47
CA GLU A 95 2.48 17.03 -10.49
C GLU A 95 3.87 16.43 -10.26
N PRO A 96 4.89 17.23 -9.88
CA PRO A 96 6.23 16.73 -9.60
C PRO A 96 6.25 15.74 -8.43
N ALA A 97 7.07 14.69 -8.55
CA ALA A 97 7.32 13.77 -7.45
C ALA A 97 8.46 14.28 -6.55
N HIS A 98 8.26 14.18 -5.24
CA HIS A 98 9.20 14.61 -4.20
C HIS A 98 9.69 13.45 -3.33
N LEU A 99 8.81 12.47 -3.08
CA LEU A 99 9.06 11.33 -2.20
C LEU A 99 9.05 10.03 -3.01
N PHE A 100 10.14 9.30 -2.94
CA PHE A 100 10.36 8.11 -3.75
C PHE A 100 10.63 6.88 -2.88
N PHE A 101 10.00 5.76 -3.23
CA PHE A 101 10.28 4.44 -2.66
C PHE A 101 10.47 3.42 -3.78
N LEU A 102 11.67 2.88 -3.91
CA LEU A 102 11.97 1.79 -4.83
C LEU A 102 11.84 0.45 -4.11
N ILE A 103 11.05 -0.48 -4.65
CA ILE A 103 10.84 -1.81 -4.07
C ILE A 103 11.53 -2.86 -4.93
N ALA A 104 12.42 -3.64 -4.32
CA ALA A 104 13.09 -4.77 -4.94
C ALA A 104 12.58 -6.09 -4.35
N ALA A 105 12.17 -7.03 -5.22
CA ALA A 105 11.74 -8.35 -4.81
C ALA A 105 12.37 -9.47 -5.65
N PRO A 106 12.81 -10.59 -5.03
CA PRO A 106 13.30 -11.76 -5.74
C PRO A 106 12.20 -12.41 -6.60
N ALA A 107 12.57 -12.94 -7.78
CA ALA A 107 11.63 -13.62 -8.68
C ALA A 107 10.93 -14.82 -8.04
N GLY A 108 11.64 -15.60 -7.23
CA GLY A 108 11.13 -16.80 -6.55
C GLY A 108 10.46 -16.55 -5.20
N GLY A 109 10.40 -15.30 -4.73
CA GLY A 109 9.78 -14.93 -3.45
C GLY A 109 8.25 -14.98 -3.51
N ALA A 110 7.61 -15.22 -2.36
CA ALA A 110 6.17 -14.99 -2.19
C ALA A 110 5.84 -13.52 -2.59
N ASN A 111 4.56 -13.15 -2.62
CA ASN A 111 4.14 -11.80 -3.05
C ASN A 111 4.53 -10.69 -2.06
N VAL A 112 5.73 -10.80 -1.47
CA VAL A 112 6.29 -9.83 -0.52
C VAL A 112 6.26 -8.40 -1.06
N HIS A 113 6.55 -8.24 -2.38
CA HIS A 113 6.50 -6.93 -3.01
C HIS A 113 5.08 -6.32 -3.00
N LEU A 114 4.03 -7.14 -3.14
CA LEU A 114 2.64 -6.67 -3.09
C LEU A 114 2.23 -6.31 -1.66
N GLU A 115 2.67 -7.09 -0.68
CA GLU A 115 2.44 -6.79 0.73
C GLU A 115 3.11 -5.47 1.15
N VAL A 116 4.39 -5.30 0.78
CA VAL A 116 5.15 -4.07 1.05
C VAL A 116 4.52 -2.88 0.33
N LEU A 117 4.17 -3.03 -0.96
CA LEU A 117 3.53 -1.99 -1.76
C LEU A 117 2.19 -1.57 -1.13
N SER A 118 1.34 -2.53 -0.77
CA SER A 118 0.04 -2.25 -0.16
C SER A 118 0.17 -1.52 1.18
N ARG A 119 1.08 -1.97 2.05
CA ARG A 119 1.31 -1.36 3.36
C ARG A 119 1.88 0.05 3.22
N LEU A 120 2.91 0.21 2.39
CA LEU A 120 3.53 1.51 2.14
C LEU A 120 2.54 2.49 1.51
N SER A 121 1.75 2.07 0.52
CA SER A 121 0.74 2.94 -0.10
C SER A 121 -0.29 3.44 0.90
N ARG A 122 -0.75 2.59 1.82
CA ARG A 122 -1.70 3.01 2.87
C ARG A 122 -1.10 4.06 3.81
N MET A 123 0.17 3.86 4.23
CA MET A 123 0.87 4.85 5.06
C MET A 123 1.05 6.18 4.32
N LEU A 124 1.38 6.13 3.03
CA LEU A 124 1.60 7.32 2.19
C LEU A 124 0.31 8.08 1.85
N MET A 125 -0.87 7.52 2.10
CA MET A 125 -2.13 8.27 1.99
C MET A 125 -2.36 9.24 3.16
N ASP A 126 -1.61 9.12 4.25
CA ASP A 126 -1.67 10.02 5.39
C ASP A 126 -0.77 11.25 5.13
N ASP A 127 -1.38 12.43 5.09
CA ASP A 127 -0.70 13.71 4.83
C ASP A 127 0.34 14.02 5.93
N ASP A 128 0.00 13.78 7.19
CA ASP A 128 0.88 14.02 8.33
C ASP A 128 2.11 13.10 8.28
N PHE A 129 1.94 11.87 7.83
CA PHE A 129 3.05 10.94 7.63
C PHE A 129 4.00 11.44 6.53
N ARG A 130 3.47 11.84 5.36
CA ARG A 130 4.29 12.41 4.26
C ARG A 130 5.03 13.66 4.70
N ASP A 131 4.32 14.57 5.36
CA ASP A 131 4.87 15.81 5.89
C ASP A 131 6.01 15.57 6.88
N ASN A 132 5.88 14.58 7.76
CA ASN A 132 6.91 14.22 8.72
C ASN A 132 8.13 13.60 8.02
N LEU A 133 7.93 12.75 7.02
CA LEU A 133 9.03 12.22 6.21
C LEU A 133 9.81 13.33 5.51
N MET A 134 9.11 14.29 4.92
CA MET A 134 9.72 15.43 4.24
C MET A 134 10.52 16.34 5.19
N LYS A 135 10.21 16.36 6.49
CA LYS A 135 10.91 17.15 7.52
C LYS A 135 12.13 16.44 8.10
N ALA A 136 12.26 15.15 7.92
CA ALA A 136 13.36 14.36 8.46
C ALA A 136 14.72 14.90 7.97
N GLN A 137 15.70 14.96 8.89
CA GLN A 137 17.03 15.49 8.62
C GLN A 137 18.08 14.36 8.58
N THR A 138 17.80 13.22 9.17
CA THR A 138 18.69 12.08 9.23
C THR A 138 17.98 10.79 8.84
N PRO A 139 18.69 9.79 8.28
CA PRO A 139 18.12 8.49 8.00
C PRO A 139 17.51 7.80 9.24
N GLU A 140 18.07 8.07 10.43
CA GLU A 140 17.55 7.57 11.69
C GLU A 140 16.18 8.14 12.03
N GLU A 141 15.99 9.45 11.88
CA GLU A 141 14.69 10.10 12.06
C GLU A 141 13.68 9.59 11.04
N TYR A 142 14.10 9.47 9.78
CA TYR A 142 13.29 8.95 8.70
C TYR A 142 12.75 7.54 8.99
N LEU A 143 13.65 6.63 9.40
CA LEU A 143 13.29 5.27 9.80
C LEU A 143 12.39 5.24 11.03
N ALA A 144 12.63 6.11 12.02
CA ALA A 144 11.79 6.17 13.22
C ALA A 144 10.35 6.62 12.91
N ILE A 145 10.17 7.54 11.95
CA ILE A 145 8.85 7.97 11.48
C ILE A 145 8.12 6.80 10.82
N ILE A 146 8.82 6.05 9.95
CA ILE A 146 8.26 4.87 9.27
C ILE A 146 7.89 3.79 10.30
N ASP A 147 8.78 3.50 11.24
CA ASP A 147 8.56 2.48 12.27
C ASP A 147 7.33 2.77 13.13
N LYS A 148 7.18 4.02 13.53
CA LYS A 148 6.03 4.48 14.29
C LYS A 148 4.73 4.32 13.50
N ALA A 149 4.69 4.81 12.27
CA ALA A 149 3.51 4.75 11.43
C ALA A 149 3.12 3.30 11.10
N GLU A 150 4.10 2.43 10.83
CA GLU A 150 3.86 1.00 10.62
C GLU A 150 3.28 0.32 11.86
N ALA A 151 3.79 0.65 13.06
CA ALA A 151 3.27 0.09 14.30
C ALA A 151 1.82 0.55 14.59
N GLU A 152 1.51 1.82 14.31
CA GLU A 152 0.15 2.37 14.44
C GLU A 152 -0.82 1.71 13.45
N GLN A 153 -0.39 1.46 12.21
CA GLN A 153 -1.19 0.77 11.21
C GLN A 153 -1.47 -0.69 11.61
N VAL A 154 -0.46 -1.42 12.05
CA VAL A 154 -0.61 -2.81 12.51
C VAL A 154 -1.56 -2.88 13.71
N ALA A 155 -1.42 -1.96 14.66
CA ALA A 155 -2.32 -1.91 15.82
C ALA A 155 -3.77 -1.59 15.43
N ALA A 156 -3.98 -0.75 14.43
CA ALA A 156 -5.31 -0.46 13.91
C ALA A 156 -5.92 -1.67 13.19
N GLU A 157 -5.15 -2.39 12.36
CA GLU A 157 -5.57 -3.61 11.68
C GLU A 157 -5.93 -4.73 12.68
N GLU A 158 -5.11 -4.90 13.74
CA GLU A 158 -5.38 -5.88 14.81
C GLU A 158 -6.64 -5.53 15.61
N ALA A 159 -6.87 -4.24 15.88
CA ALA A 159 -8.06 -3.78 16.57
C ALA A 159 -9.34 -3.97 15.72
N GLU A 160 -9.25 -3.72 14.41
CA GLU A 160 -10.33 -3.94 13.47
C GLU A 160 -10.67 -5.43 13.35
N ALA A 161 -9.65 -6.29 13.19
CA ALA A 161 -9.82 -7.74 13.16
C ALA A 161 -10.41 -8.31 14.46
N ALA A 162 -9.99 -7.76 15.61
CA ALA A 162 -10.55 -8.15 16.90
C ALA A 162 -12.01 -7.71 17.07
N ALA A 163 -12.37 -6.53 16.56
CA ALA A 163 -13.75 -6.04 16.57
C ALA A 163 -14.65 -6.87 15.64
N GLU A 164 -14.15 -7.28 14.48
CA GLU A 164 -14.86 -8.19 13.57
C GLU A 164 -15.09 -9.57 14.21
N ALA A 165 -14.03 -10.16 14.79
CA ALA A 165 -14.14 -11.45 15.49
C ALA A 165 -15.13 -11.39 16.66
N ALA A 166 -15.16 -10.27 17.39
CA ALA A 166 -16.13 -10.06 18.47
C ALA A 166 -17.58 -9.88 17.96
N ALA A 167 -17.73 -9.32 16.75
CA ALA A 167 -19.02 -9.19 16.10
C ALA A 167 -19.54 -10.55 15.55
N GLU A 168 -18.61 -11.43 15.11
CA GLU A 168 -18.97 -12.81 14.70
C GLU A 168 -19.28 -13.72 15.89
N GLU A 169 -18.67 -13.49 17.07
CA GLU A 169 -18.97 -14.25 18.31
C GLU A 169 -20.23 -13.75 19.04
N ALA A 170 -20.78 -12.61 18.70
CA ALA A 170 -22.08 -12.21 19.22
C ALA A 170 -23.11 -13.24 18.71
N PRO A 171 -23.84 -13.94 19.61
CA PRO A 171 -24.80 -14.92 19.18
C PRO A 171 -25.80 -14.20 18.30
N ALA A 172 -25.91 -14.63 17.06
CA ALA A 172 -27.03 -14.26 16.21
C ALA A 172 -28.28 -14.74 16.96
N GLU A 173 -28.96 -13.84 17.66
CA GLU A 173 -30.32 -14.09 18.05
C GLU A 173 -31.07 -14.30 16.74
N THR A 174 -31.24 -15.59 16.42
CA THR A 174 -32.18 -16.01 15.43
C THR A 174 -33.57 -15.70 16.00
N GLU A 175 -33.98 -14.44 15.87
CA GLU A 175 -35.42 -14.19 15.83
C GLU A 175 -35.90 -14.92 14.57
N ALA A 176 -36.52 -16.07 14.83
CA ALA A 176 -37.33 -16.73 13.85
C ALA A 176 -38.47 -15.76 13.49
N ALA A 177 -38.24 -14.97 12.47
CA ALA A 177 -39.21 -14.08 11.89
C ALA A 177 -40.43 -14.95 11.48
N ALA A 178 -41.58 -14.64 12.02
CA ALA A 178 -42.85 -15.17 11.54
C ALA A 178 -42.92 -14.91 10.02
N PRO A 179 -43.55 -15.79 9.23
CA PRO A 179 -43.64 -15.64 7.79
C PRO A 179 -44.30 -14.31 7.45
N SER A 180 -43.49 -13.35 6.97
CA SER A 180 -43.99 -12.10 6.44
C SER A 180 -44.39 -12.30 4.97
N ASP A 181 -45.49 -11.70 4.56
CA ASP A 181 -46.00 -11.73 3.18
C ASP A 181 -45.15 -10.78 2.25
N ARG A 182 -43.95 -10.38 2.70
CA ARG A 182 -43.05 -9.47 2.00
C ARG A 182 -42.07 -10.24 1.10
N PRO A 183 -41.70 -9.69 -0.04
CA PRO A 183 -40.65 -10.28 -0.85
C PRO A 183 -39.35 -10.43 -0.06
N TYR A 184 -38.75 -11.61 -0.07
CA TYR A 184 -37.49 -11.91 0.61
C TYR A 184 -36.35 -12.04 -0.42
N VAL A 185 -35.27 -11.31 -0.19
CA VAL A 185 -34.09 -11.29 -1.05
C VAL A 185 -32.88 -11.74 -0.28
N ILE A 186 -32.04 -12.58 -0.90
CA ILE A 186 -30.74 -12.97 -0.38
C ILE A 186 -29.69 -12.31 -1.27
N GLY A 187 -28.76 -11.57 -0.67
CA GLY A 187 -27.63 -10.94 -1.36
C GLY A 187 -26.31 -11.47 -0.82
N VAL A 188 -25.28 -11.52 -1.68
CA VAL A 188 -23.89 -11.77 -1.27
C VAL A 188 -23.05 -10.60 -1.76
N THR A 189 -22.33 -9.98 -0.83
CA THR A 189 -21.34 -8.95 -1.18
C THR A 189 -19.94 -9.51 -0.96
N ALA A 190 -19.06 -9.33 -1.96
CA ALA A 190 -17.67 -9.76 -1.89
C ALA A 190 -16.79 -8.74 -2.58
N CYS A 191 -15.63 -8.43 -2.00
CA CYS A 191 -14.63 -7.59 -2.61
C CYS A 191 -13.25 -8.23 -2.46
N PRO A 192 -12.52 -8.49 -3.57
CA PRO A 192 -11.21 -9.12 -3.51
C PRO A 192 -10.12 -8.19 -2.95
N THR A 193 -10.40 -6.92 -2.73
CA THR A 193 -9.43 -5.91 -2.31
C THR A 193 -9.70 -5.24 -0.97
N GLY A 194 -10.80 -5.61 -0.27
CA GLY A 194 -11.03 -5.01 1.05
C GLY A 194 -12.40 -5.28 1.65
N ILE A 195 -12.37 -5.53 2.93
CA ILE A 195 -13.52 -5.83 3.79
C ILE A 195 -14.45 -4.61 3.86
N ALA A 196 -13.90 -3.38 4.02
CA ALA A 196 -14.68 -2.16 4.17
C ALA A 196 -15.72 -1.93 3.03
N HIS A 197 -15.35 -2.17 1.77
CA HIS A 197 -16.28 -2.02 0.65
C HIS A 197 -17.40 -3.06 0.66
N THR A 198 -17.14 -4.24 1.19
CA THR A 198 -18.12 -5.32 1.32
C THR A 198 -19.22 -4.96 2.32
N TYR A 199 -18.84 -4.40 3.47
CA TYR A 199 -19.77 -3.93 4.49
C TYR A 199 -20.54 -2.68 4.07
N MET A 200 -19.90 -1.70 3.47
CA MET A 200 -20.58 -0.52 2.93
C MET A 200 -21.64 -0.88 1.88
N ALA A 201 -21.34 -1.88 1.04
CA ALA A 201 -22.28 -2.37 0.05
C ALA A 201 -23.45 -3.10 0.72
N ALA A 202 -23.20 -3.91 1.76
CA ALA A 202 -24.21 -4.60 2.53
C ALA A 202 -25.16 -3.58 3.20
N GLU A 203 -24.64 -2.64 3.94
CA GLU A 203 -25.41 -1.59 4.63
C GLU A 203 -26.25 -0.76 3.63
N ALA A 204 -25.70 -0.39 2.50
CA ALA A 204 -26.43 0.35 1.45
C ALA A 204 -27.62 -0.46 0.89
N LEU A 205 -27.45 -1.78 0.73
CA LEU A 205 -28.50 -2.69 0.27
C LEU A 205 -29.58 -2.88 1.32
N GLU A 206 -29.21 -3.06 2.58
CA GLU A 206 -30.15 -3.20 3.71
C GLU A 206 -30.99 -1.94 3.89
N ASN A 207 -30.37 -0.77 3.90
CA ASN A 207 -31.05 0.52 3.97
C ASN A 207 -32.02 0.71 2.80
N LYS A 208 -31.63 0.29 1.59
CA LYS A 208 -32.50 0.39 0.41
C LYS A 208 -33.67 -0.59 0.47
N ALA A 209 -33.43 -1.82 0.92
CA ALA A 209 -34.45 -2.83 1.08
C ALA A 209 -35.51 -2.41 2.14
N ALA A 210 -35.05 -1.86 3.27
CA ALA A 210 -35.92 -1.32 4.30
C ALA A 210 -36.82 -0.19 3.74
N ALA A 211 -36.28 0.72 2.95
CA ALA A 211 -37.01 1.80 2.29
C ALA A 211 -38.04 1.28 1.27
N MET A 212 -37.82 0.10 0.69
CA MET A 212 -38.70 -0.53 -0.28
C MET A 212 -39.70 -1.52 0.33
N GLY A 213 -39.61 -1.78 1.64
CA GLY A 213 -40.44 -2.76 2.31
C GLY A 213 -40.17 -4.22 1.92
N VAL A 214 -38.90 -4.51 1.58
CA VAL A 214 -38.41 -5.83 1.19
C VAL A 214 -37.57 -6.38 2.34
N ASP A 215 -37.78 -7.64 2.70
CA ASP A 215 -36.93 -8.33 3.67
C ASP A 215 -35.68 -8.83 2.94
N ILE A 216 -34.48 -8.50 3.44
CA ILE A 216 -33.21 -8.87 2.82
C ILE A 216 -32.29 -9.52 3.86
N LYS A 217 -31.57 -10.56 3.42
CA LYS A 217 -30.43 -11.10 4.14
C LYS A 217 -29.20 -10.96 3.25
N ILE A 218 -28.15 -10.35 3.78
CA ILE A 218 -26.89 -10.19 3.06
C ILE A 218 -25.80 -10.99 3.75
N GLU A 219 -25.12 -11.82 2.99
CA GLU A 219 -23.89 -12.49 3.43
C GLU A 219 -22.68 -11.73 2.85
N THR A 220 -21.77 -11.34 3.73
CA THR A 220 -20.52 -10.68 3.37
C THR A 220 -19.41 -11.72 3.28
N ASN A 221 -18.74 -11.82 2.14
CA ASN A 221 -17.62 -12.72 1.94
C ASN A 221 -16.37 -11.87 1.78
N GLY A 222 -15.65 -11.64 2.87
CA GLY A 222 -14.33 -11.03 2.90
C GLY A 222 -13.28 -12.14 2.83
N SER A 223 -12.42 -12.12 1.80
CA SER A 223 -11.25 -13.00 1.68
C SER A 223 -10.00 -12.22 2.03
#